data_1eb8dd25b03b05629d8979fac81a5142
#
_entry.id   1eb8dd25b03b05629d8979fac81a5142
#
_cell.length_a   1.000
_cell.length_b   1.000
_cell.length_c   1.000
_cell.angle_alpha   90.00
_cell.angle_beta   90.00
_cell.angle_gamma   90.00
#
_symmetry.space_group_name_H-M   'P 1'
#
loop_
_entity.id
_entity.type
_entity.pdbx_description
1 polymer ?
#
loop_
_entity_poly.entity_id
_entity_poly.type
_entity_poly.pdbx_seq_one_letter_code
_entity_poly.pdbx_strand_id
1 'polypeptide(L)'
;MTSDQVRQLVEAAIGNQWQRSNTHRVDLRTCLIAPRKLTFVTAKDEREVEAWLVLLENPKGTLGFGVAYDEQTRRFGLIQLAKGYEPCLLGLYGGFFDALDAM
;
A
#
# COMPACT_ATOMS: atom_id res chain seq x y z
N MET A 1 -9.09 -12.35 5.38
CA MET A 1 -9.90 -11.18 5.04
C MET A 1 -10.29 -11.21 3.57
N THR A 2 -11.33 -10.49 3.22
CA THR A 2 -11.73 -10.29 1.83
C THR A 2 -11.27 -8.90 1.36
N SER A 3 -11.29 -8.68 0.04
CA SER A 3 -10.98 -7.37 -0.54
C SER A 3 -11.88 -6.26 0.04
N ASP A 4 -13.16 -6.54 0.20
CA ASP A 4 -14.11 -5.55 0.77
C ASP A 4 -13.79 -5.23 2.23
N GLN A 5 -13.40 -6.21 3.02
CA GLN A 5 -13.00 -5.99 4.40
C GLN A 5 -11.75 -5.12 4.48
N VAL A 6 -10.78 -5.37 3.62
CA VAL A 6 -9.55 -4.55 3.56
C VAL A 6 -9.89 -3.11 3.14
N ARG A 7 -10.77 -2.95 2.15
CA ARG A 7 -11.20 -1.61 1.72
C ARG A 7 -11.86 -0.85 2.86
N GLN A 8 -12.75 -1.50 3.61
CA GLN A 8 -13.40 -0.89 4.77
C GLN A 8 -12.39 -0.47 5.83
N LEU A 9 -11.38 -1.30 6.05
CA LEU A 9 -10.31 -1.01 7.00
C LEU A 9 -9.51 0.22 6.56
N VAL A 10 -9.20 0.33 5.27
CA VAL A 10 -8.50 1.50 4.71
C VAL A 10 -9.36 2.76 4.85
N GLU A 11 -10.63 2.68 4.50
CA GLU A 11 -11.54 3.82 4.62
C GLU A 11 -11.68 4.27 6.07
N ALA A 12 -11.73 3.33 7.02
CA ALA A 12 -11.76 3.66 8.44
C ALA A 12 -10.46 4.33 8.89
N ALA A 13 -9.31 3.88 8.38
CA ALA A 13 -8.02 4.48 8.68
C ALA A 13 -7.91 5.92 8.15
N ILE A 14 -8.49 6.19 6.99
CA ILE A 14 -8.51 7.53 6.41
C ILE A 14 -9.47 8.44 7.20
N GLY A 15 -10.63 7.89 7.62
CA GLY A 15 -11.62 8.63 8.37
C GLY A 15 -12.13 9.82 7.56
N ASN A 16 -11.92 11.03 8.09
CA ASN A 16 -12.32 12.27 7.42
C ASN A 16 -11.15 13.00 6.74
N GLN A 17 -10.00 12.33 6.58
CA GLN A 17 -8.78 12.96 6.06
C GLN A 17 -8.56 12.66 4.57
N TRP A 18 -9.63 12.59 3.78
CA TRP A 18 -9.56 12.29 2.35
C TRP A 18 -8.80 13.34 1.54
N GLN A 19 -8.64 14.54 2.07
CA GLN A 19 -7.93 15.62 1.40
C GLN A 19 -6.43 15.62 1.72
N ARG A 20 -6.00 14.75 2.63
CA ARG A 20 -4.60 14.66 3.00
C ARG A 20 -3.79 14.11 1.83
N SER A 21 -2.61 14.68 1.61
CA SER A 21 -1.68 14.25 0.58
C SER A 21 -0.28 14.12 1.18
N ASN A 22 0.65 13.64 0.37
CA ASN A 22 2.06 13.49 0.75
C ASN A 22 2.94 14.29 -0.22
N THR A 23 4.28 14.14 -0.09
CA THR A 23 5.23 14.83 -0.96
C THR A 23 5.12 14.41 -2.43
N HIS A 24 4.59 13.22 -2.70
CA HIS A 24 4.34 12.73 -4.05
C HIS A 24 2.99 13.20 -4.62
N ARG A 25 2.26 14.03 -3.88
CA ARG A 25 0.95 14.57 -4.28
C ARG A 25 -0.07 13.48 -4.59
N VAL A 26 -0.06 12.43 -3.79
CA VAL A 26 -1.02 11.34 -3.93
C VAL A 26 -2.43 11.84 -3.60
N ASP A 27 -3.35 11.64 -4.53
CA ASP A 27 -4.77 11.90 -4.32
C ASP A 27 -5.43 10.60 -3.90
N LEU A 28 -5.92 10.55 -2.65
CA LEU A 28 -6.49 9.31 -2.10
C LEU A 28 -7.67 8.81 -2.92
N ARG A 29 -8.48 9.70 -3.49
CA ARG A 29 -9.67 9.30 -4.24
C ARG A 29 -9.34 8.64 -5.57
N THR A 30 -8.21 9.00 -6.19
CA THR A 30 -7.81 8.45 -7.49
C THR A 30 -6.76 7.36 -7.37
N CYS A 31 -5.96 7.36 -6.29
CA CYS A 31 -4.85 6.42 -6.13
C CYS A 31 -5.21 5.15 -5.36
N LEU A 32 -6.31 5.17 -4.59
CA LEU A 32 -6.80 3.93 -3.96
C LEU A 32 -7.30 2.98 -5.04
N ILE A 33 -6.95 1.71 -4.89
CA ILE A 33 -7.39 0.65 -5.81
C ILE A 33 -8.26 -0.34 -5.05
N ALA A 34 -9.01 -1.16 -5.78
CA ALA A 34 -9.67 -2.31 -5.19
C ALA A 34 -8.58 -3.23 -4.62
N PRO A 35 -8.59 -3.54 -3.31
CA PRO A 35 -7.51 -4.30 -2.71
C PRO A 35 -7.28 -5.64 -3.41
N ARG A 36 -6.01 -5.92 -3.73
CA ARG A 36 -5.58 -7.17 -4.35
C ARG A 36 -4.50 -7.81 -3.50
N LYS A 37 -4.64 -9.10 -3.26
CA LYS A 37 -3.61 -9.85 -2.54
C LYS A 37 -2.48 -10.21 -3.49
N LEU A 38 -1.27 -9.81 -3.15
CA LEU A 38 -0.07 -10.08 -3.92
C LEU A 38 1.02 -10.65 -3.02
N THR A 39 1.97 -11.36 -3.63
CA THR A 39 3.18 -11.76 -2.95
C THR A 39 4.24 -10.71 -3.19
N PHE A 40 4.81 -10.20 -2.11
CA PHE A 40 5.89 -9.21 -2.14
C PHE A 40 7.17 -9.85 -1.65
N VAL A 41 8.31 -9.38 -2.19
CA VAL A 41 9.63 -9.71 -1.66
C VAL A 41 10.07 -8.58 -0.75
N THR A 42 10.49 -8.92 0.47
CA THR A 42 10.97 -7.89 1.42
C THR A 42 12.34 -7.39 0.99
N ALA A 43 12.54 -6.07 1.05
CA ALA A 43 13.81 -5.45 0.65
C ALA A 43 14.95 -5.84 1.57
N LYS A 44 14.65 -6.10 2.85
CA LYS A 44 15.66 -6.33 3.86
C LYS A 44 16.28 -7.73 3.80
N ASP A 45 15.46 -8.77 3.67
CA ASP A 45 15.91 -10.15 3.80
C ASP A 45 15.35 -11.07 2.70
N GLU A 46 14.80 -10.49 1.65
CA GLU A 46 14.31 -11.19 0.47
C GLU A 46 13.31 -12.31 0.78
N ARG A 47 12.53 -12.15 1.86
CA ARG A 47 11.45 -13.08 2.18
C ARG A 47 10.21 -12.77 1.39
N GLU A 48 9.41 -13.78 1.12
CA GLU A 48 8.11 -13.61 0.50
C GLU A 48 7.05 -13.32 1.57
N VAL A 49 6.26 -12.29 1.34
CA VAL A 49 5.16 -11.90 2.22
C VAL A 49 3.93 -11.65 1.38
N GLU A 50 2.80 -12.26 1.75
CA GLU A 50 1.53 -11.91 1.13
C GLU A 50 0.94 -10.70 1.82
N ALA A 51 0.51 -9.71 1.03
CA ALA A 51 -0.12 -8.52 1.54
C ALA A 51 -1.14 -7.98 0.53
N TRP A 52 -2.01 -7.10 0.99
CA TRP A 52 -3.05 -6.50 0.17
C TRP A 52 -2.56 -5.18 -0.38
N LEU A 53 -2.39 -5.08 -1.68
CA LEU A 53 -2.10 -3.81 -2.34
C LEU A 53 -3.36 -2.95 -2.31
N VAL A 54 -3.27 -1.76 -1.72
CA VAL A 54 -4.43 -0.90 -1.49
C VAL A 54 -4.33 0.45 -2.17
N LEU A 55 -3.12 0.91 -2.49
CA LEU A 55 -2.90 2.21 -3.11
C LEU A 55 -1.68 2.17 -4.01
N LEU A 56 -1.76 2.84 -5.16
CA LEU A 56 -0.62 3.07 -6.05
C LEU A 56 -0.52 4.57 -6.35
N GLU A 57 0.68 5.14 -6.27
CA GLU A 57 0.88 6.55 -6.62
C GLU A 57 0.55 6.80 -8.09
N ASN A 58 0.73 5.78 -8.92
CA ASN A 58 0.43 5.86 -10.35
C ASN A 58 -0.44 4.66 -10.73
N PRO A 59 -1.75 4.69 -10.43
CA PRO A 59 -2.62 3.53 -10.63
C PRO A 59 -2.80 3.12 -12.08
N LYS A 60 -2.59 4.04 -13.02
CA LYS A 60 -2.68 3.73 -14.45
C LYS A 60 -1.39 3.16 -15.01
N GLY A 61 -0.25 3.52 -14.43
CA GLY A 61 1.05 3.11 -14.90
C GLY A 61 1.56 1.80 -14.34
N THR A 62 0.99 1.32 -13.25
CA THR A 62 1.35 0.09 -12.55
C THR A 62 2.80 0.03 -12.05
N LEU A 63 3.54 1.14 -12.12
CA LEU A 63 4.91 1.25 -11.60
C LEU A 63 4.98 2.39 -10.59
N GLY A 64 5.95 2.33 -9.69
CA GLY A 64 6.17 3.34 -8.68
C GLY A 64 5.90 2.83 -7.28
N PHE A 65 5.67 3.75 -6.35
CA PHE A 65 5.41 3.41 -4.95
C PHE A 65 3.93 3.18 -4.70
N GLY A 66 3.63 2.47 -3.63
CA GLY A 66 2.28 2.24 -3.19
C GLY A 66 2.23 1.83 -1.74
N VAL A 67 1.03 1.54 -1.28
CA VAL A 67 0.78 1.11 0.10
C VAL A 67 0.12 -0.27 0.07
N ALA A 68 0.58 -1.15 0.94
CA ALA A 68 -0.01 -2.46 1.14
C ALA A 68 -0.37 -2.66 2.60
N TYR A 69 -1.32 -3.56 2.85
CA TYR A 69 -1.74 -3.94 4.19
C TYR A 69 -1.38 -5.40 4.45
N ASP A 70 -0.61 -5.63 5.51
CA ASP A 70 -0.26 -6.97 5.98
C ASP A 70 -1.23 -7.39 7.08
N GLU A 71 -2.13 -8.33 6.77
CA GLU A 71 -3.14 -8.75 7.74
C GLU A 71 -2.57 -9.56 8.89
N GLN A 72 -1.39 -10.18 8.74
CA GLN A 72 -0.77 -10.94 9.83
C GLN A 72 -0.28 -10.02 10.95
N THR A 73 0.37 -8.93 10.60
CA THR A 73 0.89 -7.95 11.57
C THR A 73 -0.06 -6.80 11.81
N ARG A 74 -1.11 -6.67 10.99
CA ARG A 74 -2.07 -5.56 11.00
C ARG A 74 -1.39 -4.21 10.80
N ARG A 75 -0.38 -4.17 9.94
CA ARG A 75 0.39 -2.96 9.63
C ARG A 75 0.28 -2.63 8.16
N PHE A 76 0.34 -1.34 7.90
CA PHE A 76 0.49 -0.85 6.53
C PHE A 76 1.97 -0.70 6.20
N GLY A 77 2.31 -0.92 4.95
CA GLY A 77 3.69 -0.84 4.50
C GLY A 77 3.82 -0.10 3.18
N LEU A 78 5.05 0.32 2.91
CA LEU A 78 5.42 0.95 1.65
C LEU A 78 5.91 -0.12 0.69
N ILE A 79 5.39 -0.09 -0.54
CA ILE A 79 5.80 -1.03 -1.58
C ILE A 79 6.30 -0.27 -2.80
N GLN A 80 7.06 -0.97 -3.62
CA GLN A 80 7.52 -0.46 -4.91
C GLN A 80 7.28 -1.48 -6.00
N LEU A 81 6.75 -1.01 -7.12
CA LEU A 81 6.61 -1.80 -8.35
C LEU A 81 7.58 -1.23 -9.38
N ALA A 82 8.45 -2.09 -9.94
CA ALA A 82 9.42 -1.70 -10.95
C ALA A 82 9.41 -2.72 -12.08
N LYS A 83 9.62 -2.24 -13.30
CA LYS A 83 9.63 -3.10 -14.49
C LYS A 83 10.75 -4.13 -14.39
N GLY A 84 10.42 -5.40 -14.61
CA GLY A 84 11.40 -6.49 -14.59
C GLY A 84 11.75 -6.99 -13.20
N TYR A 85 11.12 -6.48 -12.15
CA TYR A 85 11.35 -6.90 -10.77
C TYR A 85 10.05 -7.35 -10.12
N GLU A 86 10.17 -8.24 -9.14
CA GLU A 86 9.02 -8.64 -8.34
C GLU A 86 8.56 -7.48 -7.46
N PRO A 87 7.25 -7.42 -7.12
CA PRO A 87 6.77 -6.42 -6.17
C PRO A 87 7.58 -6.47 -4.88
N CYS A 88 8.03 -5.31 -4.42
CA CYS A 88 8.94 -5.21 -3.29
C CYS A 88 8.25 -4.51 -2.11
N LEU A 89 8.30 -5.14 -0.93
CA LEU A 89 7.88 -4.52 0.32
C LEU A 89 9.08 -3.85 0.95
N LEU A 90 9.07 -2.51 0.98
CA LEU A 90 10.20 -1.73 1.48
C LEU A 90 10.22 -1.65 3.01
N GLY A 91 9.06 -1.66 3.65
CA GLY A 91 8.97 -1.66 5.09
C GLY A 91 7.53 -1.66 5.58
N LEU A 92 7.34 -2.04 6.84
CA LEU A 92 6.06 -1.96 7.54
C LEU A 92 6.14 -0.85 8.57
N TYR A 93 5.13 0.02 8.59
CA TYR A 93 5.18 1.24 9.40
C TYR A 93 4.09 1.33 10.47
N GLY A 94 3.02 0.62 10.35
CA GLY A 94 1.92 0.67 11.29
C GLY A 94 0.65 1.18 10.64
N GLY A 95 0.31 2.47 10.79
CA GLY A 95 -0.90 3.04 10.24
C GLY A 95 -0.82 3.34 8.74
N PHE A 96 -1.99 3.54 8.13
CA PHE A 96 -2.07 3.84 6.71
C PHE A 96 -1.28 5.11 6.34
N PHE A 97 -1.46 6.18 7.10
CA PHE A 97 -0.74 7.43 6.83
C PHE A 97 0.75 7.35 7.12
N ASP A 98 1.16 6.50 8.06
CA ASP A 98 2.58 6.27 8.30
C ASP A 98 3.26 5.71 7.06
N ALA A 99 2.61 4.76 6.39
CA ALA A 99 3.13 4.19 5.14
C ALA A 99 3.06 5.20 3.99
N LEU A 100 1.96 5.93 3.87
CA LEU A 100 1.78 6.95 2.83
C LEU A 100 2.86 8.02 2.93
N ASP A 101 3.14 8.50 4.14
CA ASP A 101 4.10 9.56 4.38
C ASP A 101 5.56 9.09 4.26
N ALA A 102 5.79 7.79 4.29
CA ALA A 102 7.12 7.20 4.07
C ALA A 102 7.53 7.19 2.60
N MET A 103 6.58 7.46 1.71
CA MET A 103 6.77 7.46 0.28
C MET A 103 7.76 8.54 -0.20
#